data_3a77efbd5aef035acb36b982c072c532
#
_entry.id   3a77efbd5aef035acb36b982c072c532
#
_cell.length_a   1.000
_cell.length_b   1.000
_cell.length_c   1.000
_cell.angle_alpha   90.00
_cell.angle_beta   90.00
_cell.angle_gamma   90.00
#
_symmetry.space_group_name_H-M   'P 1'
#
loop_
_entity.id
_entity.type
_entity.pdbx_description
1 polymer ?
#
loop_
_entity_poly.entity_id
_entity_poly.type
_entity_poly.pdbx_seq_one_letter_code
_entity_poly.pdbx_strand_id
1 'polypeptide(L)'
;MALGRAFSVAVRGVDGQIVEIEADITSGLPGVHLVGLPDAALQESRDRVRAAVSNCTNNWPQARLTLALSPATLPKMGSVYDIALASAVLSAQRKNPWHRLDKTVLLGELSLDGRVRPVRGVLPAVLAAKRDGWPAVVVPADNLAEASLVDGIDVWGVRTLGQLQDWLSGTGALDGRIEPDTTAPEPTADLVDVVGQTQARFAVELAAAGAHHLMLTGPPGVGKTMLAQRLPGLLPPLTESESLEVTAIHSVAGLLSGDTPLITRPPFVAPHHSSSVAALVGGGSGMARPGAVSRAHRGVLFLDECAEIRLSALEALRTPLEDGEIRLARRDGVACYPARFQLVLAANLCPCAPADPQDCVCAAVAKRRYLGKLSGPLLDRVDLRVQMHPVRAGAFGGGDGESTAQVRRRVAQARQAAAQRXLPYGFRTNAEVSGPLLRRXFRLXSAAMDPLQKALDRGLLSIRGLDRTLRVAWSVADLAGRXXPGPXEXXAALSFRQAGAQR
;
A
#
# COMPACT_ATOMS: atom_id res chain seq x y z
N MET A 1 8.72 -22.00 -42.21
CA MET A 1 7.91 -21.53 -41.08
C MET A 1 8.47 -20.19 -40.62
N ALA A 2 7.59 -19.20 -40.52
CA ALA A 2 7.98 -17.86 -40.10
C ALA A 2 7.49 -17.67 -38.65
N LEU A 3 8.38 -17.99 -37.71
CA LEU A 3 8.10 -17.92 -36.29
C LEU A 3 8.87 -16.77 -35.66
N GLY A 4 8.15 -15.86 -35.00
CA GLY A 4 8.74 -14.77 -34.24
C GLY A 4 8.44 -14.92 -32.74
N ARG A 5 9.36 -14.50 -31.87
CA ARG A 5 9.20 -14.56 -30.41
C ARG A 5 9.47 -13.21 -29.79
N ALA A 6 8.73 -12.92 -28.72
CA ALA A 6 8.93 -11.75 -27.87
C ALA A 6 8.51 -12.10 -26.45
N PHE A 7 8.90 -11.27 -25.47
CA PHE A 7 8.64 -11.53 -24.07
C PHE A 7 8.03 -10.30 -23.40
N SER A 8 7.10 -10.54 -22.49
CA SER A 8 6.46 -9.51 -21.68
C SER A 8 6.26 -10.04 -20.24
N VAL A 9 5.51 -9.32 -19.41
CA VAL A 9 5.21 -9.73 -18.03
C VAL A 9 3.71 -9.59 -17.78
N ALA A 10 3.13 -10.62 -17.18
CA ALA A 10 1.79 -10.56 -16.59
C ALA A 10 1.95 -10.24 -15.11
N VAL A 11 1.33 -9.15 -14.63
CA VAL A 11 1.36 -8.75 -13.22
C VAL A 11 0.06 -9.18 -12.56
N ARG A 12 0.18 -9.89 -11.44
CA ARG A 12 -0.96 -10.31 -10.61
C ARG A 12 -0.69 -9.89 -9.17
N GLY A 13 -1.52 -9.00 -8.62
CA GLY A 13 -1.18 -8.33 -7.37
C GLY A 13 0.03 -7.46 -7.59
N VAL A 14 1.08 -7.68 -6.82
CA VAL A 14 2.38 -6.99 -6.99
C VAL A 14 3.46 -7.93 -7.51
N ASP A 15 3.08 -9.13 -7.95
CA ASP A 15 4.03 -10.12 -8.46
C ASP A 15 3.89 -10.23 -9.98
N GLY A 16 5.00 -10.51 -10.66
CA GLY A 16 5.04 -10.63 -12.10
C GLY A 16 5.51 -12.01 -12.54
N GLN A 17 5.01 -12.44 -13.70
CA GLN A 17 5.42 -13.69 -14.34
C GLN A 17 5.69 -13.41 -15.81
N ILE A 18 6.83 -13.91 -16.31
CA ILE A 18 7.21 -13.75 -17.73
C ILE A 18 6.19 -14.45 -18.63
N VAL A 19 5.82 -13.76 -19.70
CA VAL A 19 4.93 -14.26 -20.76
C VAL A 19 5.74 -14.32 -22.04
N GLU A 20 5.81 -15.49 -22.64
CA GLU A 20 6.37 -15.68 -23.99
C GLU A 20 5.27 -15.50 -25.01
N ILE A 21 5.53 -14.72 -26.04
CA ILE A 21 4.61 -14.46 -27.15
C ILE A 21 5.24 -15.02 -28.42
N GLU A 22 4.54 -15.91 -29.08
CA GLU A 22 4.96 -16.50 -30.36
C GLU A 22 4.00 -16.05 -31.46
N ALA A 23 4.55 -15.61 -32.58
CA ALA A 23 3.80 -15.26 -33.78
C ALA A 23 4.14 -16.25 -34.88
N ASP A 24 3.15 -17.00 -35.37
CA ASP A 24 3.31 -17.96 -36.43
C ASP A 24 2.49 -17.53 -37.67
N ILE A 25 3.19 -17.35 -38.78
CA ILE A 25 2.57 -16.93 -40.07
C ILE A 25 2.53 -18.12 -41.00
N THR A 26 1.32 -18.56 -41.36
CA THR A 26 1.10 -19.70 -42.22
C THR A 26 0.22 -19.30 -43.43
N SER A 27 0.30 -20.08 -44.48
CA SER A 27 -0.57 -19.91 -45.66
C SER A 27 -2.05 -20.10 -45.27
N GLY A 28 -2.90 -19.26 -45.82
CA GLY A 28 -4.33 -19.33 -45.55
C GLY A 28 -4.99 -17.97 -45.67
N LEU A 29 -6.29 -17.94 -45.44
CA LEU A 29 -7.05 -16.69 -45.47
C LEU A 29 -6.54 -15.73 -44.40
N PRO A 30 -6.34 -14.44 -44.72
CA PRO A 30 -5.89 -13.46 -43.76
C PRO A 30 -6.79 -13.40 -42.54
N GLY A 31 -6.18 -13.50 -41.35
CA GLY A 31 -6.90 -13.47 -40.10
C GLY A 31 -5.94 -13.59 -38.94
N VAL A 32 -6.36 -13.14 -37.73
CA VAL A 32 -5.56 -13.18 -36.52
C VAL A 32 -6.26 -14.03 -35.46
N HIS A 33 -5.56 -15.01 -34.96
CA HIS A 33 -6.02 -15.90 -33.88
C HIS A 33 -5.15 -15.70 -32.64
N LEU A 34 -5.77 -15.34 -31.52
CA LEU A 34 -5.12 -15.19 -30.22
C LEU A 34 -5.38 -16.45 -29.39
N VAL A 35 -4.31 -17.02 -28.82
CA VAL A 35 -4.34 -18.24 -28.00
C VAL A 35 -3.61 -17.98 -26.67
N GLY A 36 -4.10 -18.51 -25.56
CA GLY A 36 -3.45 -18.41 -24.24
C GLY A 36 -4.20 -17.58 -23.23
N LEU A 37 -5.52 -17.77 -23.15
CA LEU A 37 -6.41 -17.11 -22.17
C LEU A 37 -6.35 -15.56 -22.22
N PRO A 38 -6.58 -14.96 -23.39
CA PRO A 38 -6.65 -13.49 -23.45
C PRO A 38 -7.96 -12.96 -22.85
N ASP A 39 -7.89 -11.84 -22.13
CA ASP A 39 -9.10 -11.12 -21.71
C ASP A 39 -9.65 -10.25 -22.85
N ALA A 40 -10.76 -9.54 -22.60
CA ALA A 40 -11.39 -8.68 -23.62
C ALA A 40 -10.44 -7.56 -24.08
N ALA A 41 -9.68 -6.95 -23.15
CA ALA A 41 -8.73 -5.89 -23.49
C ALA A 41 -7.59 -6.40 -24.37
N LEU A 42 -7.13 -7.63 -24.14
CA LEU A 42 -6.10 -8.25 -24.98
C LEU A 42 -6.67 -8.65 -26.35
N GLN A 43 -7.95 -9.02 -26.43
CA GLN A 43 -8.61 -9.24 -27.72
C GLN A 43 -8.63 -7.94 -28.54
N GLU A 44 -8.86 -6.79 -27.89
CA GLU A 44 -8.80 -5.48 -28.56
C GLU A 44 -7.37 -5.12 -29.01
N SER A 45 -6.36 -5.61 -28.30
CA SER A 45 -4.95 -5.43 -28.68
C SER A 45 -4.66 -5.89 -30.11
N ARG A 46 -5.34 -6.95 -30.56
CA ARG A 46 -5.24 -7.44 -31.92
C ARG A 46 -5.44 -6.33 -32.95
N ASP A 47 -6.49 -5.54 -32.77
CA ASP A 47 -6.84 -4.47 -33.71
C ASP A 47 -5.90 -3.27 -33.59
N ARG A 48 -5.50 -2.92 -32.35
CA ARG A 48 -4.51 -1.85 -32.12
C ARG A 48 -3.15 -2.20 -32.74
N VAL A 49 -2.67 -3.41 -32.50
CA VAL A 49 -1.37 -3.91 -33.01
C VAL A 49 -1.39 -3.91 -34.53
N ARG A 50 -2.48 -4.43 -35.14
CA ARG A 50 -2.63 -4.44 -36.60
C ARG A 50 -2.57 -3.03 -37.18
N ALA A 51 -3.31 -2.09 -36.60
CA ALA A 51 -3.33 -0.69 -37.06
C ALA A 51 -1.95 -0.05 -36.91
N ALA A 52 -1.32 -0.20 -35.75
CA ALA A 52 0.00 0.38 -35.46
C ALA A 52 1.07 -0.14 -36.42
N VAL A 53 1.12 -1.44 -36.62
CA VAL A 53 2.10 -2.06 -37.54
C VAL A 53 1.84 -1.60 -38.99
N SER A 54 0.56 -1.57 -39.41
CA SER A 54 0.20 -1.13 -40.75
C SER A 54 0.56 0.36 -41.01
N ASN A 55 0.28 1.21 -40.01
CA ASN A 55 0.48 2.64 -40.14
C ASN A 55 1.97 3.06 -40.02
N CYS A 56 2.77 2.31 -39.25
CA CYS A 56 4.18 2.62 -39.04
C CYS A 56 5.12 1.98 -40.05
N THR A 57 4.84 0.72 -40.42
CA THR A 57 5.77 -0.09 -41.19
C THR A 57 5.19 -0.54 -42.56
N ASN A 58 3.89 -0.39 -42.74
CA ASN A 58 3.14 -0.89 -43.90
C ASN A 58 3.43 -2.40 -44.17
N ASN A 59 3.70 -3.16 -43.10
CA ASN A 59 4.20 -4.54 -43.20
C ASN A 59 3.33 -5.53 -42.42
N TRP A 60 2.02 -5.41 -42.49
CA TRP A 60 1.13 -6.40 -41.84
C TRP A 60 0.98 -7.63 -42.72
N PRO A 61 1.16 -8.86 -42.20
CA PRO A 61 1.09 -10.08 -43.00
C PRO A 61 -0.31 -10.31 -43.58
N GLN A 62 -0.37 -10.54 -44.88
CA GLN A 62 -1.60 -10.89 -45.65
C GLN A 62 -1.75 -12.41 -45.65
N ALA A 63 -1.75 -13.03 -44.48
CA ALA A 63 -1.76 -14.48 -44.31
C ALA A 63 -2.45 -14.83 -42.98
N ARG A 64 -2.56 -16.10 -42.66
CA ARG A 64 -3.08 -16.54 -41.37
C ARG A 64 -2.01 -16.34 -40.31
N LEU A 65 -2.33 -15.55 -39.29
CA LEU A 65 -1.45 -15.22 -38.18
C LEU A 65 -2.00 -15.82 -36.87
N THR A 66 -1.20 -16.62 -36.20
CA THR A 66 -1.52 -17.14 -34.88
C THR A 66 -0.58 -16.48 -33.83
N LEU A 67 -1.15 -15.87 -32.80
CA LEU A 67 -0.42 -15.26 -31.67
C LEU A 67 -0.70 -16.10 -30.43
N ALA A 68 0.33 -16.78 -29.92
CA ALA A 68 0.22 -17.63 -28.74
C ALA A 68 0.95 -16.98 -27.57
N LEU A 69 0.26 -16.84 -26.43
CA LEU A 69 0.81 -16.27 -25.20
C LEU A 69 0.95 -17.39 -24.17
N SER A 70 2.17 -17.70 -23.78
CA SER A 70 2.50 -18.79 -22.85
C SER A 70 2.98 -18.24 -21.50
N PRO A 71 2.72 -18.92 -20.37
CA PRO A 71 2.01 -20.21 -20.27
C PRO A 71 0.49 -20.06 -20.45
N ALA A 72 -0.12 -21.08 -21.04
CA ALA A 72 -1.57 -21.07 -21.36
C ALA A 72 -2.46 -21.06 -20.10
N THR A 73 -1.93 -21.48 -18.96
CA THR A 73 -2.65 -21.53 -17.67
C THR A 73 -2.74 -20.17 -16.97
N LEU A 74 -1.92 -19.20 -17.41
CA LEU A 74 -1.86 -17.86 -16.81
C LEU A 74 -2.76 -16.91 -17.60
N PRO A 75 -3.80 -16.32 -16.99
CA PRO A 75 -4.60 -15.31 -17.68
C PRO A 75 -3.76 -14.06 -18.00
N LYS A 76 -3.87 -13.58 -19.23
CA LYS A 76 -3.19 -12.36 -19.72
C LYS A 76 -4.24 -11.26 -19.81
N MET A 77 -4.01 -10.17 -19.12
CA MET A 77 -5.00 -9.12 -18.94
C MET A 77 -4.41 -7.76 -19.30
N GLY A 78 -5.21 -6.97 -19.99
CA GLY A 78 -4.86 -5.61 -20.34
C GLY A 78 -4.04 -5.47 -21.61
N SER A 79 -3.53 -4.27 -21.82
CA SER A 79 -2.89 -3.84 -23.08
C SER A 79 -1.36 -3.77 -23.00
N VAL A 80 -0.77 -4.19 -21.90
CA VAL A 80 0.69 -4.11 -21.66
C VAL A 80 1.52 -4.88 -22.68
N TYR A 81 0.89 -5.83 -23.36
CA TYR A 81 1.55 -6.76 -24.31
C TYR A 81 1.67 -6.22 -25.73
N ASP A 82 1.08 -5.05 -26.04
CA ASP A 82 0.93 -4.58 -27.42
C ASP A 82 2.27 -4.49 -28.17
N ILE A 83 3.31 -3.88 -27.55
CA ILE A 83 4.60 -3.76 -28.24
C ILE A 83 5.31 -5.11 -28.39
N ALA A 84 5.09 -6.04 -27.47
CA ALA A 84 5.62 -7.40 -27.57
C ALA A 84 4.91 -8.19 -28.68
N LEU A 85 3.59 -8.06 -28.77
CA LEU A 85 2.80 -8.68 -29.86
C LEU A 85 3.28 -8.14 -31.22
N ALA A 86 3.40 -6.82 -31.36
CA ALA A 86 3.86 -6.19 -32.59
C ALA A 86 5.27 -6.67 -32.96
N SER A 87 6.17 -6.74 -31.98
CA SER A 87 7.55 -7.17 -32.19
C SER A 87 7.63 -8.64 -32.65
N ALA A 88 6.80 -9.51 -32.06
CA ALA A 88 6.75 -10.91 -32.44
C ALA A 88 6.28 -11.05 -33.90
N VAL A 89 5.24 -10.30 -34.33
CA VAL A 89 4.73 -10.31 -35.72
C VAL A 89 5.80 -9.81 -36.67
N LEU A 90 6.44 -8.70 -36.36
CA LEU A 90 7.49 -8.12 -37.23
C LEU A 90 8.71 -9.04 -37.31
N SER A 91 9.09 -9.68 -36.22
CA SER A 91 10.20 -10.62 -36.19
C SER A 91 9.92 -11.88 -37.06
N ALA A 92 8.66 -12.35 -37.02
CA ALA A 92 8.23 -13.52 -37.85
C ALA A 92 8.37 -13.29 -39.33
N GLN A 93 8.33 -12.03 -39.76
CA GLN A 93 8.42 -11.67 -41.21
C GLN A 93 9.85 -11.48 -41.68
N ARG A 94 10.84 -11.56 -40.78
CA ARG A 94 12.26 -11.29 -41.10
C ARG A 94 12.97 -12.60 -41.46
N LYS A 95 13.90 -12.51 -42.40
CA LYS A 95 14.81 -13.61 -42.71
C LYS A 95 15.81 -13.83 -41.56
N ASN A 96 16.27 -12.72 -40.93
CA ASN A 96 17.17 -12.76 -39.81
C ASN A 96 16.44 -12.22 -38.58
N PRO A 97 16.16 -13.05 -37.55
CA PRO A 97 15.51 -12.60 -36.32
C PRO A 97 16.31 -11.54 -35.60
N TRP A 98 15.62 -10.72 -34.83
CA TRP A 98 16.29 -9.73 -33.96
C TRP A 98 16.82 -10.42 -32.70
N HIS A 99 18.14 -10.59 -32.57
CA HIS A 99 18.77 -11.22 -31.39
C HIS A 99 18.49 -10.47 -30.10
N ARG A 100 18.32 -9.15 -30.16
CA ARG A 100 17.99 -8.34 -28.99
C ARG A 100 16.65 -8.74 -28.38
N LEU A 101 15.72 -9.17 -29.22
CA LEU A 101 14.37 -9.54 -28.80
C LEU A 101 14.38 -10.75 -27.83
N ASP A 102 15.29 -11.69 -28.05
CA ASP A 102 15.44 -12.88 -27.18
C ASP A 102 15.96 -12.55 -25.78
N LYS A 103 16.49 -11.34 -25.59
CA LYS A 103 17.12 -10.91 -24.32
C LYS A 103 16.42 -9.72 -23.68
N THR A 104 15.24 -9.35 -24.20
CA THR A 104 14.54 -8.13 -23.79
C THR A 104 13.08 -8.41 -23.49
N VAL A 105 12.63 -7.95 -22.31
CA VAL A 105 11.23 -7.94 -21.94
C VAL A 105 10.61 -6.63 -22.43
N LEU A 106 9.46 -6.68 -23.06
CA LEU A 106 8.79 -5.52 -23.66
C LEU A 106 7.45 -5.24 -22.95
N LEU A 107 7.25 -4.00 -22.52
CA LEU A 107 6.03 -3.54 -21.85
C LEU A 107 5.55 -2.26 -22.52
N GLY A 108 4.28 -2.21 -22.92
CA GLY A 108 3.71 -0.98 -23.47
C GLY A 108 2.46 -1.20 -24.31
N GLU A 109 1.56 -0.24 -24.24
CA GLU A 109 0.34 -0.20 -25.06
C GLU A 109 0.60 0.61 -26.34
N LEU A 110 0.02 0.22 -27.45
CA LEU A 110 0.15 0.92 -28.73
C LEU A 110 -1.10 1.75 -29.03
N SER A 111 -0.89 2.99 -29.49
CA SER A 111 -1.90 3.75 -30.20
C SER A 111 -1.98 3.25 -31.65
N LEU A 112 -3.06 3.56 -32.34
CA LEU A 112 -3.27 3.14 -33.73
C LEU A 112 -2.21 3.70 -34.69
N ASP A 113 -1.60 4.83 -34.32
CA ASP A 113 -0.54 5.50 -35.09
C ASP A 113 0.88 5.03 -34.71
N GLY A 114 0.99 4.05 -33.79
CA GLY A 114 2.26 3.47 -33.38
C GLY A 114 2.96 4.15 -32.22
N ARG A 115 2.38 5.19 -31.61
CA ARG A 115 2.92 5.75 -30.37
C ARG A 115 2.77 4.75 -29.24
N VAL A 116 3.75 4.69 -28.33
CA VAL A 116 3.74 3.81 -27.16
C VAL A 116 3.19 4.60 -25.97
N ARG A 117 2.12 4.08 -25.38
CA ARG A 117 1.43 4.71 -24.26
C ARG A 117 1.88 4.10 -22.92
N PRO A 118 1.87 4.89 -21.84
CA PRO A 118 2.22 4.38 -20.52
C PRO A 118 1.26 3.29 -20.04
N VAL A 119 1.78 2.38 -19.22
CA VAL A 119 1.01 1.27 -18.65
C VAL A 119 1.18 1.25 -17.13
N ARG A 120 0.28 0.58 -16.43
CA ARG A 120 0.34 0.38 -14.98
C ARG A 120 1.16 -0.85 -14.66
N GLY A 121 1.73 -0.88 -13.44
CA GLY A 121 2.43 -2.07 -12.95
C GLY A 121 3.80 -2.28 -13.56
N VAL A 122 4.44 -1.22 -14.05
CA VAL A 122 5.78 -1.34 -14.64
C VAL A 122 6.81 -1.75 -13.59
N LEU A 123 6.78 -1.15 -12.40
CA LEU A 123 7.76 -1.48 -11.36
C LEU A 123 7.71 -2.97 -10.97
N PRO A 124 6.55 -3.56 -10.62
CA PRO A 124 6.53 -5.00 -10.34
C PRO A 124 6.91 -5.86 -11.55
N ALA A 125 6.62 -5.43 -12.77
CA ALA A 125 7.03 -6.14 -13.99
C ALA A 125 8.56 -6.15 -14.15
N VAL A 126 9.22 -5.00 -13.94
CA VAL A 126 10.68 -4.88 -14.05
C VAL A 126 11.35 -5.67 -12.93
N LEU A 127 10.81 -5.64 -11.70
CA LEU A 127 11.31 -6.44 -10.59
C LEU A 127 11.24 -7.94 -10.91
N ALA A 128 10.15 -8.40 -11.54
CA ALA A 128 10.00 -9.79 -11.97
C ALA A 128 11.03 -10.16 -13.06
N ALA A 129 11.23 -9.29 -14.05
CA ALA A 129 12.22 -9.51 -15.11
C ALA A 129 13.63 -9.65 -14.51
N LYS A 130 13.99 -8.77 -13.57
CA LYS A 130 15.27 -8.83 -12.86
C LYS A 130 15.42 -10.14 -12.08
N ARG A 131 14.39 -10.48 -11.29
CA ARG A 131 14.37 -11.73 -10.48
C ARG A 131 14.61 -12.95 -11.34
N ASP A 132 14.04 -12.99 -12.54
CA ASP A 132 14.11 -14.11 -13.47
C ASP A 132 15.35 -14.06 -14.38
N GLY A 133 16.28 -13.11 -14.14
CA GLY A 133 17.60 -13.04 -14.79
C GLY A 133 17.60 -12.40 -16.17
N TRP A 134 16.58 -11.64 -16.53
CA TRP A 134 16.52 -10.94 -17.83
C TRP A 134 17.52 -9.79 -17.86
N PRO A 135 18.31 -9.65 -18.93
CA PRO A 135 19.32 -8.57 -18.98
C PRO A 135 18.73 -7.19 -19.27
N ALA A 136 17.60 -7.11 -19.97
CA ALA A 136 17.06 -5.81 -20.39
C ALA A 136 15.53 -5.78 -20.39
N VAL A 137 14.97 -4.57 -20.19
CA VAL A 137 13.54 -4.30 -20.32
C VAL A 137 13.35 -3.00 -21.11
N VAL A 138 12.36 -2.99 -22.01
CA VAL A 138 11.89 -1.78 -22.71
C VAL A 138 10.52 -1.43 -22.18
N VAL A 139 10.36 -0.17 -21.76
CA VAL A 139 9.12 0.35 -21.21
C VAL A 139 8.71 1.61 -21.97
N PRO A 140 7.44 2.05 -21.87
CA PRO A 140 7.09 3.37 -22.42
C PRO A 140 7.95 4.46 -21.82
N ALA A 141 8.34 5.47 -22.60
CA ALA A 141 9.18 6.56 -22.13
C ALA A 141 8.60 7.25 -20.88
N ASP A 142 7.26 7.34 -20.80
CA ASP A 142 6.58 7.94 -19.64
C ASP A 142 6.72 7.10 -18.36
N ASN A 143 7.06 5.81 -18.49
CA ASN A 143 7.32 4.91 -17.35
C ASN A 143 8.81 4.72 -17.07
N LEU A 144 9.69 5.41 -17.79
CA LEU A 144 11.15 5.19 -17.68
C LEU A 144 11.67 5.53 -16.29
N ALA A 145 11.19 6.63 -15.69
CA ALA A 145 11.59 7.01 -14.33
C ALA A 145 11.26 5.92 -13.31
N GLU A 146 10.05 5.35 -13.40
CA GLU A 146 9.59 4.24 -12.55
C GLU A 146 10.47 3.00 -12.76
N ALA A 147 10.69 2.61 -14.00
CA ALA A 147 11.51 1.43 -14.34
C ALA A 147 12.94 1.60 -13.88
N SER A 148 13.47 2.83 -13.93
CA SER A 148 14.84 3.16 -13.52
C SER A 148 15.08 3.01 -12.01
N LEU A 149 14.04 2.82 -11.20
CA LEU A 149 14.17 2.54 -9.76
C LEU A 149 14.79 1.16 -9.50
N VAL A 150 14.78 0.27 -10.51
CA VAL A 150 15.29 -1.10 -10.34
C VAL A 150 16.72 -1.17 -10.85
N ASP A 151 17.68 -1.42 -9.95
CA ASP A 151 19.09 -1.61 -10.30
C ASP A 151 19.34 -3.05 -10.79
N GLY A 152 20.43 -3.23 -11.54
CA GLY A 152 20.89 -4.56 -11.95
C GLY A 152 20.15 -5.14 -13.17
N ILE A 153 19.43 -4.32 -13.92
CA ILE A 153 18.82 -4.66 -15.20
C ILE A 153 18.90 -3.42 -16.11
N ASP A 154 19.17 -3.62 -17.40
CA ASP A 154 19.21 -2.51 -18.36
C ASP A 154 17.78 -2.07 -18.66
N VAL A 155 17.52 -0.77 -18.54
CA VAL A 155 16.18 -0.18 -18.71
C VAL A 155 16.22 0.80 -19.87
N TRP A 156 15.28 0.66 -20.82
CA TRP A 156 15.18 1.48 -22.01
C TRP A 156 13.75 2.03 -22.17
N GLY A 157 13.64 3.30 -22.50
CA GLY A 157 12.37 3.98 -22.76
C GLY A 157 12.11 4.12 -24.25
N VAL A 158 10.87 3.81 -24.66
CA VAL A 158 10.47 3.86 -26.08
C VAL A 158 9.24 4.75 -26.24
N ARG A 159 9.23 5.54 -27.33
CA ARG A 159 8.11 6.46 -27.65
C ARG A 159 7.24 5.97 -28.80
N THR A 160 7.83 5.26 -29.75
CA THR A 160 7.08 4.78 -30.94
C THR A 160 7.53 3.37 -31.33
N LEU A 161 6.66 2.65 -32.00
CA LEU A 161 6.96 1.32 -32.56
C LEU A 161 8.13 1.40 -33.56
N GLY A 162 8.18 2.47 -34.36
CA GLY A 162 9.29 2.69 -35.29
C GLY A 162 10.63 2.81 -34.60
N GLN A 163 10.67 3.58 -33.50
CA GLN A 163 11.90 3.72 -32.67
C GLN A 163 12.34 2.36 -32.12
N LEU A 164 11.39 1.54 -31.66
CA LEU A 164 11.68 0.19 -31.15
C LEU A 164 12.27 -0.68 -32.26
N GLN A 165 11.67 -0.63 -33.45
CA GLN A 165 12.12 -1.41 -34.60
C GLN A 165 13.55 -1.04 -35.01
N ASP A 166 13.87 0.25 -35.06
CA ASP A 166 15.21 0.74 -35.38
C ASP A 166 16.24 0.24 -34.33
N TRP A 167 15.88 0.32 -33.05
CA TRP A 167 16.75 -0.16 -31.98
C TRP A 167 16.99 -1.69 -32.05
N LEU A 168 15.93 -2.45 -32.32
CA LEU A 168 16.04 -3.91 -32.48
C LEU A 168 16.92 -4.28 -33.66
N SER A 169 16.89 -3.45 -34.72
CA SER A 169 17.72 -3.64 -35.93
C SER A 169 19.15 -3.13 -35.77
N GLY A 170 19.46 -2.44 -34.69
CA GLY A 170 20.78 -1.86 -34.45
C GLY A 170 21.04 -0.56 -35.18
N THR A 171 20.01 0.08 -35.74
CA THR A 171 20.12 1.33 -36.50
C THR A 171 19.66 2.56 -35.73
N GLY A 172 19.10 2.39 -34.54
CA GLY A 172 18.58 3.46 -33.72
C GLY A 172 18.89 3.27 -32.24
N ALA A 173 18.50 4.26 -31.44
CA ALA A 173 18.70 4.27 -29.99
C ALA A 173 17.38 4.50 -29.24
N LEU A 174 17.30 3.96 -28.04
CA LEU A 174 16.22 4.21 -27.08
C LEU A 174 16.71 5.15 -25.98
N ASP A 175 15.79 5.75 -25.25
CA ASP A 175 16.12 6.54 -24.06
C ASP A 175 16.67 5.61 -22.97
N GLY A 176 17.88 5.88 -22.47
CA GLY A 176 18.49 5.06 -21.44
C GLY A 176 18.01 5.42 -20.04
N ARG A 177 18.44 4.63 -19.07
CA ARG A 177 18.15 4.82 -17.64
C ARG A 177 18.33 6.29 -17.25
N ILE A 178 17.40 6.78 -16.44
CA ILE A 178 17.48 8.12 -15.83
C ILE A 178 17.64 7.98 -14.31
N GLU A 179 18.15 9.01 -13.65
CA GLU A 179 18.17 9.06 -12.19
C GLU A 179 16.85 9.72 -11.74
N PRO A 180 15.92 8.95 -11.20
CA PRO A 180 14.66 9.54 -10.75
C PRO A 180 14.88 10.43 -9.52
N ASP A 181 14.12 11.51 -9.42
CA ASP A 181 14.11 12.31 -8.22
C ASP A 181 13.46 11.50 -7.09
N THR A 182 14.24 11.16 -6.08
CA THR A 182 13.79 10.42 -4.90
C THR A 182 13.57 11.34 -3.71
N THR A 183 13.62 12.65 -3.90
CA THR A 183 13.45 13.63 -2.82
C THR A 183 12.02 13.57 -2.29
N ALA A 184 11.88 13.14 -1.05
CA ALA A 184 10.56 13.12 -0.40
C ALA A 184 10.15 14.55 -0.04
N PRO A 185 8.95 14.98 -0.43
CA PRO A 185 8.48 16.29 0.03
C PRO A 185 8.33 16.29 1.55
N GLU A 186 8.76 17.37 2.19
CA GLU A 186 8.59 17.51 3.64
C GLU A 186 7.10 17.61 3.97
N PRO A 187 6.66 16.99 5.07
CA PRO A 187 5.26 17.13 5.50
C PRO A 187 4.92 18.58 5.76
N THR A 188 3.83 19.03 5.17
CA THR A 188 3.36 20.42 5.36
C THR A 188 2.62 20.63 6.66
N ALA A 189 2.06 19.55 7.24
CA ALA A 189 1.27 19.61 8.48
C ALA A 189 2.21 19.42 9.68
N ASP A 190 2.25 20.41 10.58
CA ASP A 190 3.09 20.35 11.79
C ASP A 190 2.22 20.12 13.03
N LEU A 191 2.77 19.36 13.98
CA LEU A 191 2.13 19.03 15.25
C LEU A 191 1.97 20.31 16.12
N VAL A 192 2.82 21.31 15.91
CA VAL A 192 2.74 22.60 16.60
C VAL A 192 1.39 23.30 16.36
N ASP A 193 0.74 23.06 15.24
CA ASP A 193 -0.57 23.64 14.91
C ASP A 193 -1.70 23.09 15.78
N VAL A 194 -1.49 21.96 16.46
CA VAL A 194 -2.51 21.33 17.31
C VAL A 194 -2.45 21.97 18.69
N VAL A 195 -3.42 22.84 18.98
CA VAL A 195 -3.50 23.55 20.25
C VAL A 195 -4.12 22.65 21.31
N GLY A 196 -3.53 22.60 22.47
CA GLY A 196 -4.01 21.78 23.59
C GLY A 196 -3.92 20.30 23.27
N GLN A 197 -4.98 19.53 23.60
CA GLN A 197 -5.10 18.08 23.29
C GLN A 197 -3.88 17.26 23.75
N THR A 198 -3.32 17.58 24.94
CA THR A 198 -2.06 16.97 25.44
C THR A 198 -2.10 15.45 25.42
N GLN A 199 -3.21 14.85 25.88
CA GLN A 199 -3.35 13.40 25.93
C GLN A 199 -3.42 12.79 24.53
N ALA A 200 -4.13 13.44 23.60
CA ALA A 200 -4.26 12.95 22.22
C ALA A 200 -2.95 13.11 21.46
N ARG A 201 -2.21 14.22 21.66
CA ARG A 201 -0.87 14.42 21.09
C ARG A 201 0.07 13.31 21.56
N PHE A 202 0.07 13.02 22.87
CA PHE A 202 0.91 11.94 23.43
C PHE A 202 0.49 10.57 22.88
N ALA A 203 -0.81 10.34 22.68
CA ALA A 203 -1.29 9.08 22.07
C ALA A 203 -0.80 8.91 20.62
N VAL A 204 -0.77 9.99 19.83
CA VAL A 204 -0.24 9.97 18.45
C VAL A 204 1.28 9.69 18.47
N GLU A 205 2.00 10.29 19.42
CA GLU A 205 3.44 10.01 19.62
C GLU A 205 3.66 8.54 19.99
N LEU A 206 2.85 7.99 20.93
CA LEU A 206 2.90 6.57 21.30
C LEU A 206 2.57 5.67 20.11
N ALA A 207 1.53 6.05 19.35
CA ALA A 207 1.14 5.31 18.15
C ALA A 207 2.30 5.24 17.16
N ALA A 208 2.98 6.37 16.95
CA ALA A 208 4.15 6.44 16.07
C ALA A 208 5.32 5.60 16.62
N ALA A 209 5.60 5.69 17.90
CA ALA A 209 6.74 5.00 18.52
C ALA A 209 6.58 3.48 18.50
N GLY A 210 5.39 2.98 18.86
CA GLY A 210 5.15 1.55 19.01
C GLY A 210 4.46 0.88 17.81
N ALA A 211 4.06 1.65 16.80
CA ALA A 211 3.23 1.21 15.68
C ALA A 211 1.82 0.77 16.13
N HIS A 212 1.29 1.43 17.15
CA HIS A 212 -0.01 1.09 17.74
C HIS A 212 -1.17 1.62 16.94
N HIS A 213 -2.25 0.84 16.86
CA HIS A 213 -3.52 1.31 16.32
C HIS A 213 -4.18 2.25 17.32
N LEU A 214 -4.79 3.31 16.81
CA LEU A 214 -5.30 4.44 17.61
C LEU A 214 -6.77 4.71 17.31
N MET A 215 -7.54 5.01 18.33
CA MET A 215 -8.91 5.50 18.19
C MET A 215 -9.07 6.85 18.90
N LEU A 216 -9.58 7.81 18.15
CA LEU A 216 -9.89 9.17 18.63
C LEU A 216 -11.41 9.35 18.67
N THR A 217 -11.96 9.66 19.83
CA THR A 217 -13.39 9.95 19.98
C THR A 217 -13.58 11.37 20.50
N GLY A 218 -14.69 11.98 20.17
CA GLY A 218 -14.98 13.33 20.64
C GLY A 218 -15.99 14.04 19.76
N PRO A 219 -16.50 15.22 20.19
CA PRO A 219 -17.45 15.96 19.38
C PRO A 219 -16.83 16.43 18.05
N PRO A 220 -17.65 16.87 17.08
CA PRO A 220 -17.11 17.42 15.85
C PRO A 220 -16.28 18.69 16.13
N GLY A 221 -15.27 18.94 15.30
CA GLY A 221 -14.44 20.14 15.39
C GLY A 221 -13.33 20.10 16.43
N VAL A 222 -13.16 19.03 17.22
CA VAL A 222 -12.09 18.98 18.26
C VAL A 222 -10.70 18.66 17.69
N GLY A 223 -10.58 18.45 16.38
CA GLY A 223 -9.28 18.23 15.74
C GLY A 223 -8.87 16.78 15.52
N LYS A 224 -9.81 15.82 15.54
CA LYS A 224 -9.50 14.39 15.33
C LYS A 224 -8.77 14.15 14.00
N THR A 225 -9.33 14.67 12.91
CA THR A 225 -8.78 14.53 11.56
C THR A 225 -7.43 15.24 11.45
N MET A 226 -7.35 16.46 12.00
CA MET A 226 -6.12 17.26 12.02
C MET A 226 -4.98 16.48 12.69
N LEU A 227 -5.27 15.84 13.82
CA LEU A 227 -4.26 15.09 14.57
C LEU A 227 -3.84 13.82 13.83
N ALA A 228 -4.80 13.10 13.23
CA ALA A 228 -4.51 11.89 12.44
C ALA A 228 -3.58 12.17 11.25
N GLN A 229 -3.80 13.32 10.58
CA GLN A 229 -2.99 13.74 9.42
C GLN A 229 -1.52 14.03 9.78
N ARG A 230 -1.23 14.23 11.06
CA ARG A 230 0.14 14.53 11.52
C ARG A 230 0.93 13.27 11.91
N LEU A 231 0.24 12.12 12.04
CA LEU A 231 0.89 10.86 12.40
C LEU A 231 1.98 10.44 11.37
N PRO A 232 1.73 10.48 10.04
CA PRO A 232 2.78 10.09 9.08
C PRO A 232 4.06 10.91 9.22
N GLY A 233 3.97 12.18 9.59
CA GLY A 233 5.13 13.05 9.81
C GLY A 233 6.02 12.63 10.97
N LEU A 234 5.48 11.83 11.90
CA LEU A 234 6.22 11.29 13.04
C LEU A 234 6.88 9.95 12.75
N LEU A 235 6.44 9.26 11.68
CA LEU A 235 6.96 7.94 11.33
C LEU A 235 8.33 8.05 10.67
N PRO A 236 9.22 7.08 10.87
CA PRO A 236 10.49 7.07 10.14
C PRO A 236 10.26 6.93 8.64
N PRO A 237 11.19 7.42 7.82
CA PRO A 237 11.12 7.17 6.38
C PRO A 237 11.19 5.67 6.10
N LEU A 238 10.64 5.27 4.96
CA LEU A 238 10.67 3.88 4.52
C LEU A 238 12.11 3.47 4.17
N THR A 239 12.47 2.23 4.45
CA THR A 239 13.72 1.67 3.95
C THR A 239 13.60 1.50 2.43
N GLU A 240 14.73 1.28 1.76
CA GLU A 240 14.74 1.06 0.31
C GLU A 240 13.78 -0.06 -0.11
N SER A 241 13.84 -1.20 0.58
CA SER A 241 12.96 -2.34 0.25
C SER A 241 11.49 -2.02 0.52
N GLU A 242 11.19 -1.33 1.62
CA GLU A 242 9.81 -0.91 1.93
C GLU A 242 9.30 0.11 0.91
N SER A 243 10.17 1.04 0.47
CA SER A 243 9.84 2.03 -0.57
C SER A 243 9.45 1.33 -1.88
N LEU A 244 10.20 0.32 -2.28
CA LEU A 244 9.88 -0.46 -3.49
C LEU A 244 8.57 -1.24 -3.33
N GLU A 245 8.31 -1.83 -2.16
CA GLU A 245 7.03 -2.52 -1.87
C GLU A 245 5.83 -1.57 -2.03
N VAL A 246 5.92 -0.40 -1.41
CA VAL A 246 4.84 0.60 -1.44
C VAL A 246 4.67 1.14 -2.86
N THR A 247 5.78 1.47 -3.51
CA THR A 247 5.76 2.02 -4.88
C THR A 247 5.16 1.01 -5.87
N ALA A 248 5.46 -0.29 -5.72
CA ALA A 248 4.88 -1.35 -6.57
C ALA A 248 3.35 -1.39 -6.47
N ILE A 249 2.81 -1.27 -5.26
CA ILE A 249 1.34 -1.24 -5.04
C ILE A 249 0.74 -0.01 -5.75
N HIS A 250 1.35 1.15 -5.59
CA HIS A 250 0.87 2.40 -6.20
C HIS A 250 1.05 2.39 -7.72
N SER A 251 2.07 1.69 -8.24
CA SER A 251 2.26 1.45 -9.67
C SER A 251 1.06 0.69 -10.26
N VAL A 252 0.68 -0.42 -9.64
CA VAL A 252 -0.48 -1.24 -10.07
C VAL A 252 -1.78 -0.42 -9.96
N ALA A 253 -1.89 0.41 -8.94
CA ALA A 253 -3.06 1.29 -8.74
C ALA A 253 -3.13 2.43 -9.77
N GLY A 254 -2.01 2.74 -10.46
CA GLY A 254 -1.94 3.84 -11.42
C GLY A 254 -1.85 5.21 -10.73
N LEU A 255 -1.19 5.28 -9.59
CA LEU A 255 -1.16 6.48 -8.73
C LEU A 255 0.23 7.09 -8.60
N LEU A 256 1.22 6.66 -9.39
CA LEU A 256 2.58 7.21 -9.30
C LEU A 256 2.67 8.54 -10.02
N SER A 257 3.47 9.45 -9.45
CA SER A 257 3.89 10.68 -10.11
C SER A 257 4.97 10.36 -11.15
N GLY A 258 4.88 10.94 -12.32
CA GLY A 258 5.88 10.75 -13.38
C GLY A 258 7.26 11.29 -13.00
N ASP A 259 7.30 12.37 -12.22
CA ASP A 259 8.56 13.08 -11.90
C ASP A 259 9.27 12.46 -10.67
N THR A 260 8.50 12.10 -9.65
CA THR A 260 9.03 11.51 -8.40
C THR A 260 8.32 10.18 -8.12
N PRO A 261 8.69 9.12 -8.85
CA PRO A 261 7.95 7.86 -8.75
C PRO A 261 8.16 7.12 -7.43
N LEU A 262 9.32 7.28 -6.77
CA LEU A 262 9.62 6.50 -5.55
C LEU A 262 8.92 7.10 -4.33
N ILE A 263 8.11 6.28 -3.65
CA ILE A 263 7.45 6.66 -2.41
C ILE A 263 8.41 6.32 -1.25
N THR A 264 8.96 7.35 -0.62
CA THR A 264 9.96 7.20 0.46
C THR A 264 9.38 7.46 1.85
N ARG A 265 8.16 7.99 1.93
CA ARG A 265 7.49 8.26 3.21
C ARG A 265 6.25 7.39 3.36
N PRO A 266 5.93 6.99 4.61
CA PRO A 266 4.71 6.22 4.85
C PRO A 266 3.47 6.92 4.29
N PRO A 267 2.67 6.25 3.45
CA PRO A 267 1.48 6.86 2.87
C PRO A 267 0.38 7.10 3.92
N PHE A 268 -0.46 8.09 3.67
CA PHE A 268 -1.67 8.37 4.45
C PHE A 268 -2.88 8.20 3.53
N VAL A 269 -3.73 7.21 3.85
CA VAL A 269 -4.90 6.90 3.03
C VAL A 269 -6.14 7.07 3.89
N ALA A 270 -7.05 7.94 3.45
CA ALA A 270 -8.27 8.28 4.17
C ALA A 270 -9.48 8.06 3.25
N PRO A 271 -9.98 6.82 3.12
CA PRO A 271 -11.16 6.58 2.30
C PRO A 271 -12.40 7.20 2.93
N HIS A 272 -13.33 7.65 2.10
CA HIS A 272 -14.59 8.22 2.57
C HIS A 272 -15.39 7.15 3.31
N HIS A 273 -16.16 7.54 4.33
CA HIS A 273 -16.93 6.59 5.15
C HIS A 273 -17.98 5.80 4.34
N SER A 274 -18.43 6.33 3.19
CA SER A 274 -19.37 5.64 2.29
C SER A 274 -18.71 4.66 1.32
N SER A 275 -17.39 4.49 1.40
CA SER A 275 -16.63 3.61 0.49
C SER A 275 -17.14 2.17 0.56
N SER A 276 -17.18 1.51 -0.60
CA SER A 276 -17.57 0.10 -0.69
C SER A 276 -16.49 -0.81 -0.10
N VAL A 277 -16.85 -2.05 0.20
CA VAL A 277 -15.89 -3.07 0.63
C VAL A 277 -14.77 -3.20 -0.41
N ALA A 278 -15.11 -3.21 -1.71
CA ALA A 278 -14.13 -3.32 -2.79
C ALA A 278 -13.18 -2.12 -2.84
N ALA A 279 -13.66 -0.92 -2.56
CA ALA A 279 -12.80 0.28 -2.50
C ALA A 279 -11.83 0.20 -1.31
N LEU A 280 -12.27 -0.43 -0.21
CA LEU A 280 -11.46 -0.54 1.00
C LEU A 280 -10.41 -1.65 0.87
N VAL A 281 -10.83 -2.88 0.55
CA VAL A 281 -9.91 -4.04 0.54
C VAL A 281 -9.38 -4.39 -0.85
N GLY A 282 -9.99 -3.86 -1.90
CA GLY A 282 -9.61 -4.16 -3.26
C GLY A 282 -10.62 -5.03 -3.97
N GLY A 283 -10.51 -5.09 -5.28
CA GLY A 283 -11.43 -5.85 -6.11
C GLY A 283 -11.60 -5.22 -7.48
N GLY A 284 -12.74 -5.48 -8.08
CA GLY A 284 -13.09 -5.01 -9.41
C GLY A 284 -13.44 -6.17 -10.34
N SER A 285 -14.03 -5.85 -11.49
CA SER A 285 -14.27 -6.80 -12.56
C SER A 285 -12.97 -6.95 -13.37
N GLY A 286 -12.53 -8.15 -13.61
CA GLY A 286 -11.25 -8.43 -14.29
C GLY A 286 -10.08 -8.41 -13.31
N MET A 287 -9.02 -7.66 -13.62
CA MET A 287 -7.83 -7.58 -12.75
C MET A 287 -8.20 -6.97 -11.39
N ALA A 288 -7.94 -7.71 -10.33
CA ALA A 288 -8.19 -7.26 -8.97
C ALA A 288 -7.25 -6.11 -8.61
N ARG A 289 -7.81 -4.92 -8.37
CA ARG A 289 -7.04 -3.71 -8.05
C ARG A 289 -6.84 -3.59 -6.56
N PRO A 290 -5.69 -3.00 -6.12
CA PRO A 290 -5.46 -2.80 -4.69
C PRO A 290 -6.43 -1.74 -4.14
N GLY A 291 -6.99 -2.03 -2.96
CA GLY A 291 -7.86 -1.11 -2.24
C GLY A 291 -7.09 -0.17 -1.31
N ALA A 292 -7.83 0.57 -0.49
CA ALA A 292 -7.26 1.52 0.47
C ALA A 292 -6.29 0.85 1.44
N VAL A 293 -6.60 -0.37 1.91
CA VAL A 293 -5.74 -1.10 2.86
C VAL A 293 -4.36 -1.40 2.27
N SER A 294 -4.32 -1.77 0.98
CA SER A 294 -3.04 -2.06 0.30
C SER A 294 -2.29 -0.77 0.00
N ARG A 295 -3.00 0.29 -0.42
CA ARG A 295 -2.38 1.60 -0.67
C ARG A 295 -1.81 2.22 0.61
N ALA A 296 -2.36 1.84 1.79
CA ALA A 296 -1.86 2.28 3.10
C ALA A 296 -0.70 1.41 3.62
N HIS A 297 -0.25 0.43 2.85
CA HIS A 297 0.84 -0.47 3.26
C HIS A 297 2.06 0.32 3.74
N ARG A 298 2.61 -0.06 4.90
CA ARG A 298 3.73 0.61 5.59
C ARG A 298 3.42 2.05 6.04
N GLY A 299 2.14 2.46 5.96
CA GLY A 299 1.69 3.79 6.32
C GLY A 299 0.48 3.76 7.24
N VAL A 300 -0.41 4.74 7.05
CA VAL A 300 -1.56 4.97 7.92
C VAL A 300 -2.86 4.84 7.11
N LEU A 301 -3.76 4.00 7.59
CA LEU A 301 -5.15 3.96 7.13
C LEU A 301 -6.00 4.72 8.14
N PHE A 302 -6.57 5.84 7.71
CA PHE A 302 -7.42 6.68 8.56
C PHE A 302 -8.89 6.53 8.16
N LEU A 303 -9.70 6.08 9.12
CA LEU A 303 -11.15 5.93 8.93
C LEU A 303 -11.87 6.96 9.78
N ASP A 304 -12.24 8.07 9.14
CA ASP A 304 -13.05 9.11 9.81
C ASP A 304 -14.50 8.69 9.84
N GLU A 305 -15.22 9.17 10.85
CA GLU A 305 -16.62 8.82 11.06
C GLU A 305 -16.84 7.29 11.00
N CYS A 306 -15.93 6.54 11.66
CA CYS A 306 -15.89 5.08 11.50
C CYS A 306 -17.19 4.39 11.96
N ALA A 307 -17.99 4.99 12.83
CA ALA A 307 -19.30 4.46 13.24
C ALA A 307 -20.36 4.56 12.12
N GLU A 308 -20.10 5.37 11.08
CA GLU A 308 -20.99 5.50 9.91
C GLU A 308 -20.62 4.48 8.81
N ILE A 309 -19.44 3.87 8.89
CA ILE A 309 -19.00 2.88 7.92
C ILE A 309 -19.85 1.60 8.08
N ARG A 310 -20.18 0.96 6.98
CA ARG A 310 -20.93 -0.30 6.97
C ARG A 310 -20.14 -1.37 7.74
N LEU A 311 -20.85 -2.14 8.56
CA LEU A 311 -20.23 -3.20 9.39
C LEU A 311 -19.43 -4.19 8.53
N SER A 312 -19.95 -4.56 7.35
CA SER A 312 -19.24 -5.49 6.44
C SER A 312 -17.90 -4.94 5.99
N ALA A 313 -17.78 -3.62 5.81
CA ALA A 313 -16.52 -2.98 5.42
C ALA A 313 -15.53 -2.97 6.61
N LEU A 314 -16.02 -2.69 7.81
CA LEU A 314 -15.18 -2.75 9.03
C LEU A 314 -14.70 -4.18 9.31
N GLU A 315 -15.57 -5.18 9.13
CA GLU A 315 -15.20 -6.59 9.33
C GLU A 315 -14.17 -7.06 8.30
N ALA A 316 -14.22 -6.53 7.09
CA ALA A 316 -13.25 -6.88 6.04
C ALA A 316 -11.81 -6.49 6.42
N LEU A 317 -11.63 -5.55 7.38
CA LEU A 317 -10.31 -5.15 7.87
C LEU A 317 -9.65 -6.20 8.77
N ARG A 318 -10.43 -7.18 9.26
CA ARG A 318 -9.90 -8.18 10.21
C ARG A 318 -8.74 -8.97 9.62
N THR A 319 -8.90 -9.46 8.40
CA THR A 319 -7.87 -10.25 7.71
C THR A 319 -6.57 -9.47 7.52
N PRO A 320 -6.58 -8.27 6.90
CA PRO A 320 -5.31 -7.55 6.73
C PRO A 320 -4.67 -7.13 8.06
N LEU A 321 -5.47 -6.86 9.11
CA LEU A 321 -4.93 -6.53 10.43
C LEU A 321 -4.27 -7.73 11.12
N GLU A 322 -4.66 -8.95 10.76
CA GLU A 322 -4.07 -10.18 11.31
C GLU A 322 -2.91 -10.68 10.44
N ASP A 323 -3.15 -10.77 9.14
CA ASP A 323 -2.23 -11.43 8.21
C ASP A 323 -1.20 -10.45 7.58
N GLY A 324 -1.52 -9.15 7.56
CA GLY A 324 -0.68 -8.15 6.92
C GLY A 324 -0.75 -8.17 5.40
N GLU A 325 -1.76 -8.85 4.84
CA GLU A 325 -1.97 -8.95 3.40
C GLU A 325 -3.45 -9.15 3.07
N ILE A 326 -3.81 -8.87 1.82
CA ILE A 326 -5.14 -9.13 1.27
C ILE A 326 -4.98 -10.12 0.12
N ARG A 327 -5.82 -11.14 0.11
CA ARG A 327 -5.91 -12.13 -0.97
C ARG A 327 -7.26 -11.96 -1.66
N LEU A 328 -7.23 -11.55 -2.92
CA LEU A 328 -8.42 -11.29 -3.72
C LEU A 328 -8.61 -12.44 -4.71
N ALA A 329 -9.49 -13.38 -4.35
CA ALA A 329 -9.82 -14.51 -5.22
C ALA A 329 -10.77 -14.03 -6.33
N ARG A 330 -10.45 -14.35 -7.57
CA ARG A 330 -11.24 -14.09 -8.76
C ARG A 330 -11.27 -15.35 -9.62
N ARG A 331 -12.15 -15.36 -10.61
CA ARG A 331 -12.30 -16.49 -11.54
C ARG A 331 -10.93 -16.92 -12.09
N ASP A 332 -10.06 -15.94 -12.36
CA ASP A 332 -8.79 -16.14 -13.05
C ASP A 332 -7.60 -16.31 -12.09
N GLY A 333 -7.86 -16.47 -10.79
CA GLY A 333 -6.81 -16.72 -9.79
C GLY A 333 -6.87 -15.82 -8.59
N VAL A 334 -5.81 -15.85 -7.77
CA VAL A 334 -5.71 -15.07 -6.53
C VAL A 334 -4.65 -13.99 -6.70
N ALA A 335 -5.04 -12.73 -6.52
CA ALA A 335 -4.11 -11.59 -6.44
C ALA A 335 -3.81 -11.34 -4.97
N CYS A 336 -2.53 -11.22 -4.62
CA CYS A 336 -2.11 -10.95 -3.26
C CYS A 336 -1.48 -9.56 -3.18
N TYR A 337 -1.91 -8.76 -2.19
CA TYR A 337 -1.37 -7.43 -1.95
C TYR A 337 -0.92 -7.32 -0.50
N PRO A 338 0.31 -6.85 -0.23
CA PRO A 338 0.69 -6.51 1.14
C PRO A 338 -0.23 -5.43 1.70
N ALA A 339 -0.56 -5.51 2.99
CA ALA A 339 -1.47 -4.57 3.65
C ALA A 339 -1.12 -4.44 5.14
N ARG A 340 0.14 -4.14 5.45
CA ARG A 340 0.61 -3.86 6.82
C ARG A 340 0.53 -2.36 7.04
N PHE A 341 -0.54 -1.92 7.67
CA PHE A 341 -0.82 -0.50 7.91
C PHE A 341 -1.09 -0.25 9.39
N GLN A 342 -0.91 0.98 9.80
CA GLN A 342 -1.30 1.46 11.12
C GLN A 342 -2.71 2.04 11.01
N LEU A 343 -3.65 1.50 11.80
CA LEU A 343 -5.06 1.91 11.74
C LEU A 343 -5.32 3.06 12.71
N VAL A 344 -5.90 4.13 12.18
CA VAL A 344 -6.41 5.25 12.99
C VAL A 344 -7.90 5.38 12.74
N LEU A 345 -8.68 5.29 13.80
CA LEU A 345 -10.14 5.43 13.76
C LEU A 345 -10.55 6.75 14.41
N ALA A 346 -11.53 7.43 13.84
CA ALA A 346 -12.13 8.60 14.45
C ALA A 346 -13.65 8.45 14.48
N ALA A 347 -14.27 8.83 15.60
CA ALA A 347 -15.72 8.74 15.76
C ALA A 347 -16.25 9.87 16.66
N ASN A 348 -17.47 10.26 16.41
CA ASN A 348 -18.22 11.12 17.33
C ASN A 348 -18.74 10.26 18.51
N LEU A 349 -19.25 10.91 19.55
CA LEU A 349 -19.70 10.19 20.75
C LEU A 349 -21.13 9.64 20.59
N CYS A 350 -21.87 10.14 19.60
CA CYS A 350 -23.25 9.72 19.31
C CYS A 350 -23.63 10.13 17.88
N PRO A 351 -24.72 9.58 17.33
CA PRO A 351 -25.10 9.88 15.94
C PRO A 351 -25.57 11.33 15.69
N CYS A 352 -26.09 12.05 16.68
CA CYS A 352 -26.48 13.45 16.46
C CYS A 352 -25.28 14.40 16.47
N ALA A 353 -24.15 13.96 17.03
CA ALA A 353 -22.87 14.65 16.99
C ALA A 353 -22.94 16.14 17.37
N PRO A 354 -23.50 16.50 18.55
CA PRO A 354 -23.54 17.90 18.94
C PRO A 354 -22.15 18.43 19.28
N ALA A 355 -21.95 19.75 19.13
CA ALA A 355 -20.68 20.38 19.48
C ALA A 355 -20.39 20.26 20.99
N ASP A 356 -21.41 20.44 21.82
CA ASP A 356 -21.36 20.17 23.26
C ASP A 356 -22.03 18.81 23.52
N PRO A 357 -21.33 17.84 24.12
CA PRO A 357 -21.95 16.54 24.45
C PRO A 357 -23.22 16.63 25.31
N GLN A 358 -23.36 17.70 26.08
CA GLN A 358 -24.56 17.90 26.91
C GLN A 358 -25.82 18.19 26.09
N ASP A 359 -25.66 18.70 24.87
CA ASP A 359 -26.78 19.01 23.97
C ASP A 359 -27.27 17.76 23.21
N CYS A 360 -26.78 16.58 23.56
CA CYS A 360 -27.15 15.35 22.88
C CYS A 360 -28.61 14.97 23.10
N VAL A 361 -29.39 14.87 22.01
CA VAL A 361 -30.83 14.51 22.03
C VAL A 361 -31.09 13.04 21.72
N CYS A 362 -30.03 12.23 21.57
CA CYS A 362 -30.17 10.82 21.20
C CYS A 362 -30.75 10.00 22.33
N ALA A 363 -31.73 9.14 22.00
CA ALA A 363 -32.22 8.12 22.93
C ALA A 363 -31.07 7.15 23.30
N ALA A 364 -31.10 6.63 24.50
CA ALA A 364 -30.06 5.71 25.00
C ALA A 364 -29.86 4.49 24.08
N VAL A 365 -30.92 3.97 23.48
CA VAL A 365 -30.89 2.85 22.54
C VAL A 365 -30.09 3.23 21.28
N ALA A 366 -30.30 4.45 20.76
CA ALA A 366 -29.60 4.95 19.57
C ALA A 366 -28.09 5.10 19.84
N LYS A 367 -27.72 5.62 21.04
CA LYS A 367 -26.32 5.74 21.46
C LYS A 367 -25.67 4.36 21.57
N ARG A 368 -26.34 3.40 22.22
CA ARG A 368 -25.81 2.03 22.37
C ARG A 368 -25.62 1.35 21.02
N ARG A 369 -26.57 1.50 20.09
CA ARG A 369 -26.45 0.94 18.74
C ARG A 369 -25.28 1.57 17.97
N TYR A 370 -25.12 2.89 18.08
CA TYR A 370 -24.04 3.63 17.42
C TYR A 370 -22.67 3.18 17.95
N LEU A 371 -22.51 3.21 19.27
CA LEU A 371 -21.25 2.79 19.92
C LEU A 371 -21.03 1.28 19.79
N GLY A 372 -22.10 0.50 19.68
CA GLY A 372 -22.03 -0.94 19.47
C GLY A 372 -21.37 -1.34 18.16
N LYS A 373 -21.45 -0.48 17.12
CA LYS A 373 -20.70 -0.69 15.89
C LYS A 373 -19.18 -0.63 16.13
N LEU A 374 -18.79 0.17 17.14
CA LEU A 374 -17.39 0.39 17.51
C LEU A 374 -16.92 -0.61 18.57
N SER A 375 -17.83 -1.40 19.15
CA SER A 375 -17.49 -2.45 20.11
C SER A 375 -17.41 -3.80 19.37
N GLY A 376 -16.39 -4.51 19.58
CA GLY A 376 -16.25 -5.81 18.94
C GLY A 376 -14.85 -6.12 18.45
N PRO A 377 -14.71 -7.11 17.60
CA PRO A 377 -13.39 -7.62 17.22
C PRO A 377 -12.43 -6.57 16.65
N LEU A 378 -12.94 -5.53 15.99
CA LEU A 378 -12.08 -4.47 15.46
C LEU A 378 -11.48 -3.62 16.59
N LEU A 379 -12.32 -3.21 17.57
CA LEU A 379 -11.84 -2.43 18.71
C LEU A 379 -10.90 -3.21 19.60
N ASP A 380 -11.03 -4.54 19.62
CA ASP A 380 -10.08 -5.39 20.35
C ASP A 380 -8.67 -5.27 19.78
N ARG A 381 -8.54 -4.84 18.52
CA ARG A 381 -7.23 -4.68 17.86
C ARG A 381 -6.65 -3.28 18.06
N VAL A 382 -7.45 -2.34 18.55
CA VAL A 382 -6.99 -0.97 18.82
C VAL A 382 -6.30 -0.93 20.18
N ASP A 383 -5.05 -0.49 20.22
CA ASP A 383 -4.23 -0.43 21.44
C ASP A 383 -4.50 0.84 22.26
N LEU A 384 -4.67 1.97 21.57
CA LEU A 384 -4.79 3.29 22.19
C LEU A 384 -6.17 3.88 21.92
N ARG A 385 -6.87 4.27 22.96
CA ARG A 385 -8.17 4.94 22.86
C ARG A 385 -8.09 6.27 23.61
N VAL A 386 -8.51 7.35 22.94
CA VAL A 386 -8.44 8.70 23.52
C VAL A 386 -9.74 9.42 23.26
N GLN A 387 -10.28 10.03 24.31
CA GLN A 387 -11.40 10.94 24.18
C GLN A 387 -10.87 12.36 24.14
N MET A 388 -11.16 13.07 23.06
CA MET A 388 -10.78 14.45 22.85
C MET A 388 -11.92 15.38 23.32
N HIS A 389 -11.55 16.51 23.88
CA HIS A 389 -12.50 17.48 24.41
C HIS A 389 -12.32 18.85 23.74
N PRO A 390 -13.36 19.68 23.70
CA PRO A 390 -13.22 21.02 23.16
C PRO A 390 -12.11 21.80 23.88
N VAL A 391 -11.33 22.54 23.12
CA VAL A 391 -10.23 23.35 23.63
C VAL A 391 -10.79 24.61 24.29
N ARG A 392 -10.38 24.87 25.53
CA ARG A 392 -10.78 26.08 26.25
C ARG A 392 -9.98 27.29 25.74
N ALA A 393 -10.61 28.47 25.78
CA ALA A 393 -10.00 29.71 25.26
C ALA A 393 -8.59 29.99 25.84
N GLY A 394 -8.37 29.66 27.11
CA GLY A 394 -7.07 29.86 27.75
C GLY A 394 -5.91 29.02 27.18
N ALA A 395 -6.21 27.99 26.43
CA ALA A 395 -5.18 27.15 25.83
C ALA A 395 -4.42 27.85 24.71
N PHE A 396 -5.00 28.87 24.10
CA PHE A 396 -4.37 29.61 23.00
C PHE A 396 -3.25 30.58 23.45
N GLY A 397 -3.12 30.83 24.76
CA GLY A 397 -2.10 31.71 25.30
C GLY A 397 -0.92 31.03 25.97
N GLY A 398 -0.91 29.69 26.01
CA GLY A 398 0.12 28.94 26.71
C GLY A 398 1.12 28.27 25.75
N GLY A 399 2.28 28.86 25.64
CA GLY A 399 3.50 28.29 25.06
C GLY A 399 3.41 27.46 23.76
N ASP A 400 4.44 27.47 23.02
CA ASP A 400 4.53 26.73 21.76
C ASP A 400 4.54 25.22 22.02
N GLY A 401 3.59 24.51 21.43
CA GLY A 401 3.60 23.06 21.46
C GLY A 401 4.82 22.50 20.73
N GLU A 402 5.22 21.28 21.05
CA GLU A 402 6.35 20.63 20.37
C GLU A 402 6.06 20.44 18.88
N SER A 403 7.08 20.71 18.06
CA SER A 403 6.98 20.54 16.61
C SER A 403 7.06 19.06 16.22
N THR A 404 6.57 18.75 15.01
CA THR A 404 6.71 17.43 14.41
C THR A 404 8.17 16.95 14.43
N ALA A 405 9.12 17.87 14.15
CA ALA A 405 10.55 17.51 14.09
C ALA A 405 11.09 17.08 15.48
N GLN A 406 10.66 17.76 16.54
CA GLN A 406 11.07 17.40 17.90
C GLN A 406 10.53 16.03 18.31
N VAL A 407 9.24 15.82 18.09
CA VAL A 407 8.57 14.54 18.44
C VAL A 407 9.11 13.40 17.57
N ARG A 408 9.34 13.64 16.28
CA ARG A 408 9.91 12.63 15.35
C ARG A 408 11.26 12.11 15.86
N ARG A 409 12.12 12.98 16.41
CA ARG A 409 13.41 12.55 16.95
C ARG A 409 13.24 11.59 18.14
N ARG A 410 12.31 11.89 19.06
CA ARG A 410 11.98 11.01 20.20
C ARG A 410 11.40 9.67 19.72
N VAL A 411 10.51 9.72 18.76
CA VAL A 411 9.91 8.53 18.13
C VAL A 411 11.00 7.65 17.49
N ALA A 412 11.95 8.27 16.78
CA ALA A 412 13.05 7.52 16.14
C ALA A 412 13.91 6.81 17.19
N GLN A 413 14.23 7.48 18.29
CA GLN A 413 14.99 6.89 19.42
C GLN A 413 14.22 5.72 20.06
N ALA A 414 12.91 5.91 20.31
CA ALA A 414 12.07 4.88 20.89
C ALA A 414 11.96 3.65 19.96
N ARG A 415 11.79 3.87 18.65
CA ARG A 415 11.76 2.79 17.67
C ARG A 415 13.10 2.06 17.58
N GLN A 416 14.20 2.78 17.69
CA GLN A 416 15.54 2.17 17.70
C GLN A 416 15.70 1.25 18.92
N ALA A 417 15.31 1.72 20.10
CA ALA A 417 15.35 0.94 21.34
C ALA A 417 14.49 -0.33 21.22
N ALA A 418 13.27 -0.17 20.74
CA ALA A 418 12.35 -1.29 20.51
C ALA A 418 12.95 -2.30 19.50
N ALA A 419 13.50 -1.82 18.39
CA ALA A 419 14.09 -2.66 17.35
C ALA A 419 15.31 -3.44 17.87
N GLN A 420 16.19 -2.79 18.61
CA GLN A 420 17.35 -3.45 19.24
C GLN A 420 16.90 -4.58 20.18
N ARG A 421 15.86 -4.36 20.90
CA ARG A 421 15.27 -5.35 21.81
C ARG A 421 14.51 -6.46 21.09
N UNK A 422 13.64 -6.09 20.08
CA UNK A 422 12.81 -6.88 19.50
C UNK A 422 13.29 -7.58 18.41
N LEU A 423 14.49 -7.27 17.66
CA LEU A 423 14.99 -7.87 16.41
C LEU A 423 15.45 -9.33 16.55
N PRO A 424 16.12 -9.72 17.63
CA PRO A 424 16.49 -11.14 17.79
C PRO A 424 15.31 -12.11 17.82
N TYR A 425 14.11 -11.60 18.02
CA TYR A 425 12.86 -12.40 18.04
C TYR A 425 12.02 -12.23 16.77
N GLY A 426 12.56 -11.50 15.76
CA GLY A 426 11.89 -11.29 14.49
C GLY A 426 10.88 -10.14 14.46
N PHE A 427 10.91 -9.24 15.45
CA PHE A 427 10.00 -8.09 15.52
C PHE A 427 10.80 -6.78 15.51
N ARG A 428 10.15 -5.70 15.09
CA ARG A 428 10.78 -4.37 15.03
C ARG A 428 10.08 -3.32 15.90
N THR A 429 8.78 -3.52 16.16
CA THR A 429 7.99 -2.57 16.94
C THR A 429 7.27 -3.27 18.08
N ASN A 430 6.91 -2.53 19.10
CA ASN A 430 6.25 -3.08 20.27
C ASN A 430 4.88 -3.69 19.93
N ALA A 431 4.13 -3.10 18.99
CA ALA A 431 2.81 -3.59 18.60
C ALA A 431 2.86 -5.00 17.97
N GLU A 432 3.99 -5.36 17.36
CA GLU A 432 4.17 -6.67 16.71
C GLU A 432 4.43 -7.81 17.69
N VAL A 433 4.94 -7.50 18.88
CA VAL A 433 5.43 -8.53 19.81
C VAL A 433 4.29 -9.44 20.28
N SER A 434 4.51 -10.75 20.19
CA SER A 434 3.48 -11.72 20.59
C SER A 434 3.26 -11.71 22.12
N GLY A 435 2.02 -11.97 22.55
CA GLY A 435 1.67 -12.03 23.97
C GLY A 435 2.52 -13.02 24.76
N PRO A 436 2.70 -14.26 24.29
CA PRO A 436 3.58 -15.20 24.99
C PRO A 436 5.00 -14.68 25.20
N LEU A 437 5.56 -13.98 24.23
CA LEU A 437 6.90 -13.43 24.34
C LEU A 437 6.96 -12.31 25.40
N LEU A 438 5.92 -11.46 25.44
CA LEU A 438 5.79 -10.41 26.45
C LEU A 438 5.74 -10.99 27.87
N ARG A 439 4.98 -12.06 28.05
CA ARG A 439 4.79 -12.69 29.37
C ARG A 439 5.96 -13.56 29.80
N ARG A 440 6.84 -13.95 28.92
CA ARG A 440 8.02 -14.79 29.22
C ARG A 440 9.33 -14.02 29.17
N UNK A 441 9.59 -13.56 28.03
CA UNK A 441 10.76 -12.98 27.75
C UNK A 441 10.93 -11.65 28.26
N PHE A 442 9.91 -10.95 28.06
CA PHE A 442 9.85 -9.55 28.51
C PHE A 442 9.00 -9.36 29.78
N ARG A 443 8.98 -10.34 30.63
CA ARG A 443 8.21 -10.32 31.90
C ARG A 443 8.69 -9.17 32.77
N LEU A 444 7.71 -8.41 33.27
CA LEU A 444 7.98 -7.29 34.18
C LEU A 444 7.94 -7.73 35.65
N UNK A 445 8.50 -6.94 36.32
CA UNK A 445 8.53 -7.14 37.64
C UNK A 445 7.22 -7.02 38.18
N SER A 446 6.99 -7.71 39.49
CA SER A 446 5.69 -7.76 40.16
C SER A 446 5.13 -6.37 40.44
N ALA A 447 5.93 -5.46 40.97
CA ALA A 447 5.47 -4.08 41.25
C ALA A 447 4.95 -3.35 40.00
N ALA A 448 5.59 -3.57 38.87
CA ALA A 448 5.12 -3.00 37.59
C ALA A 448 3.80 -3.64 37.13
N MET A 449 3.61 -4.92 37.44
CA MET A 449 2.41 -5.67 37.04
C MET A 449 1.18 -5.42 37.92
N ASP A 450 1.36 -4.88 39.12
CA ASP A 450 0.27 -4.66 40.11
C ASP A 450 -0.97 -3.96 39.53
N PRO A 451 -0.83 -2.82 38.76
CA PRO A 451 -2.02 -2.14 38.20
C PRO A 451 -2.79 -3.04 37.21
N LEU A 452 -2.06 -3.84 36.45
CA LEU A 452 -2.65 -4.73 35.45
C LEU A 452 -3.31 -5.94 36.13
N GLN A 453 -2.67 -6.48 37.18
CA GLN A 453 -3.24 -7.60 37.94
C GLN A 453 -4.57 -7.19 38.58
N LYS A 454 -4.60 -6.03 39.23
CA LYS A 454 -5.84 -5.48 39.83
C LYS A 454 -6.94 -5.28 38.77
N ALA A 455 -6.58 -4.83 37.56
CA ALA A 455 -7.55 -4.66 36.48
C ALA A 455 -8.09 -6.01 35.99
N LEU A 456 -7.23 -7.03 35.90
CA LEU A 456 -7.64 -8.42 35.56
C LEU A 456 -8.59 -8.98 36.62
N ASP A 457 -8.21 -8.88 37.91
CA ASP A 457 -8.99 -9.42 39.03
C ASP A 457 -10.39 -8.81 39.11
N ARG A 458 -10.53 -7.56 38.70
CA ARG A 458 -11.81 -6.83 38.66
C ARG A 458 -12.58 -7.07 37.35
N GLY A 459 -12.05 -7.87 36.43
CA GLY A 459 -12.69 -8.12 35.14
C GLY A 459 -12.71 -6.93 34.19
N LEU A 460 -11.90 -5.90 34.47
CA LEU A 460 -11.79 -4.69 33.64
C LEU A 460 -10.85 -4.88 32.45
N LEU A 461 -10.10 -5.99 32.45
CA LEU A 461 -9.11 -6.29 31.42
C LEU A 461 -9.14 -7.77 31.08
N SER A 462 -9.17 -8.09 29.80
CA SER A 462 -9.03 -9.48 29.31
C SER A 462 -7.53 -9.81 29.13
N ILE A 463 -7.21 -11.08 28.91
CA ILE A 463 -5.81 -11.50 28.62
C ILE A 463 -5.30 -10.80 27.35
N ARG A 464 -6.14 -10.69 26.32
CA ARG A 464 -5.77 -9.93 25.09
C ARG A 464 -5.52 -8.45 25.41
N GLY A 465 -6.37 -7.89 26.26
CA GLY A 465 -6.21 -6.51 26.76
C GLY A 465 -4.92 -6.33 27.51
N LEU A 466 -4.55 -7.31 28.37
CA LEU A 466 -3.27 -7.31 29.09
C LEU A 466 -2.08 -7.22 28.13
N ASP A 467 -2.06 -8.12 27.12
CA ASP A 467 -0.96 -8.14 26.14
C ASP A 467 -0.82 -6.80 25.42
N ARG A 468 -1.95 -6.19 25.03
CA ARG A 468 -1.94 -4.87 24.38
C ARG A 468 -1.45 -3.77 25.30
N THR A 469 -1.90 -3.78 26.56
CA THR A 469 -1.44 -2.79 27.55
C THR A 469 0.06 -2.92 27.80
N LEU A 470 0.59 -4.14 27.83
CA LEU A 470 2.03 -4.39 27.96
C LEU A 470 2.81 -3.80 26.76
N ARG A 471 2.30 -3.99 25.53
CA ARG A 471 2.94 -3.40 24.34
C ARG A 471 3.01 -1.88 24.43
N VAL A 472 1.91 -1.26 24.87
CA VAL A 472 1.85 0.20 25.04
C VAL A 472 2.81 0.65 26.17
N ALA A 473 2.85 -0.08 27.28
CA ALA A 473 3.74 0.24 28.40
C ALA A 473 5.22 0.22 27.97
N TRP A 474 5.60 -0.75 27.13
CA TRP A 474 6.94 -0.79 26.55
C TRP A 474 7.21 0.44 25.67
N SER A 475 6.23 0.91 24.91
CA SER A 475 6.39 2.12 24.09
C SER A 475 6.51 3.38 24.95
N VAL A 476 5.76 3.44 26.07
CA VAL A 476 5.89 4.54 27.03
C VAL A 476 7.31 4.55 27.63
N ALA A 477 7.83 3.37 28.01
CA ALA A 477 9.17 3.22 28.55
C ALA A 477 10.24 3.64 27.53
N ASP A 478 10.09 3.21 26.29
CA ASP A 478 11.03 3.55 25.20
C ASP A 478 11.07 5.07 24.96
N LEU A 479 9.91 5.74 24.94
CA LEU A 479 9.83 7.20 24.78
C LEU A 479 10.47 7.93 25.98
N ALA A 480 10.38 7.33 27.19
CA ALA A 480 10.99 7.88 28.40
C ALA A 480 12.48 7.51 28.53
N GLY A 481 13.03 6.77 27.59
CA GLY A 481 14.43 6.32 27.63
C GLY A 481 14.71 5.31 28.73
N ARG A 482 13.72 4.52 29.12
CA ARG A 482 13.86 3.53 30.23
C ARG A 482 14.02 2.10 29.66
N UNK A 483 14.64 1.33 30.39
CA UNK A 483 14.92 0.02 30.08
C UNK A 483 13.78 -0.90 30.19
N UNK A 484 12.82 -0.89 31.15
CA UNK A 484 11.79 -1.57 31.42
C UNK A 484 10.75 -0.71 31.79
N PRO A 485 9.54 -1.11 31.57
CA PRO A 485 8.38 -0.41 32.11
C PRO A 485 8.22 -0.60 33.63
N GLY A 486 7.98 0.50 34.31
CA GLY A 486 7.66 0.50 35.74
C GLY A 486 6.17 0.71 35.97
N PRO A 487 5.75 0.87 37.26
CA PRO A 487 4.34 1.17 37.59
C PRO A 487 3.76 2.41 36.87
N UNK A 488 4.39 3.22 36.53
CA UNK A 488 4.03 4.36 35.89
C UNK A 488 3.61 4.14 34.54
N GLU A 489 4.53 3.54 33.90
CA GLU A 489 4.27 3.19 32.52
C GLU A 489 3.07 2.24 32.36
N UNK A 490 2.88 1.51 33.20
CA UNK A 490 1.86 0.70 33.18
C UNK A 490 0.63 1.40 33.45
N UNK A 491 0.46 2.35 34.30
CA UNK A 491 -0.54 3.16 34.55
C UNK A 491 -0.96 3.93 33.41
N ALA A 492 -0.01 4.59 32.84
CA ALA A 492 -0.23 5.36 31.63
C ALA A 492 -0.85 4.49 30.50
N ALA A 493 -0.28 3.33 30.26
CA ALA A 493 -0.78 2.41 29.25
C ALA A 493 -2.23 1.97 29.50
N LEU A 494 -2.55 1.71 30.75
CA LEU A 494 -3.90 1.26 31.14
C LEU A 494 -4.95 2.36 30.90
N SER A 495 -4.58 3.64 31.12
CA SER A 495 -5.51 4.76 30.90
C SER A 495 -5.97 4.84 29.44
N PHE A 496 -5.08 4.52 28.49
CA PHE A 496 -5.42 4.49 27.06
C PHE A 496 -6.34 3.31 26.69
N ARG A 497 -6.39 2.28 27.52
CA ARG A 497 -7.28 1.14 27.29
C ARG A 497 -8.68 1.39 27.86
N GLN A 498 -8.74 2.09 29.00
CA GLN A 498 -9.99 2.35 29.71
C GLN A 498 -10.76 3.57 29.20
N ALA A 499 -10.12 4.45 28.44
CA ALA A 499 -10.71 5.71 27.93
C ALA A 499 -11.85 5.55 26.91
N GLY A 500 -12.60 4.52 26.95
CA GLY A 500 -13.81 4.29 26.13
C GLY A 500 -14.75 3.33 26.83
N ALA A 501 -14.40 2.97 28.08
CA ALA A 501 -15.16 1.99 28.85
C ALA A 501 -16.07 2.63 29.91
N GLN A 502 -16.18 3.96 29.92
CA GLN A 502 -17.15 4.60 30.86
C GLN A 502 -18.57 4.26 30.41
N ARG A 503 -19.28 3.56 31.28
CA ARG A 503 -20.68 3.09 31.10
C ARG A 503 -21.67 4.26 31.04
#